data_292fd01a03a9e3e807f8f02aeb9b3458
#
_entry.id   292fd01a03a9e3e807f8f02aeb9b3458
#
_cell.length_a   1.000
_cell.length_b   1.000
_cell.length_c   1.000
_cell.angle_alpha   90.00
_cell.angle_beta   90.00
_cell.angle_gamma   90.00
#
_symmetry.space_group_name_H-M   'P 1'
#
loop_
_entity.id
_entity.type
_entity.pdbx_description
1 polymer ?
#
loop_
_entity_poly.entity_id
_entity_poly.type
_entity_poly.pdbx_seq_one_letter_code
_entity_poly.pdbx_strand_id
1 'polypeptide(L)'
;MKTLTRLAFIAGIALSFNWSLGDASATRPVRQTPSSGPKPTVYVSDFQIDVLHPPGVSVQKPQEDPQTLADRLVELMSTKLVVALQKAGYSATRIRAGVARPDSGVQIRGLFAEVDSENHWRRAVIRTTTDNGKMQALVVVVNLAKPDQALYEIANLPGNEDKPGAVITLSPYVPLTKYELSKDANEDVFKGIAARVVNDLAEFLQRNPFAIPQ
;
A
#
# COMPACT_ATOMS: atom_id res chain seq x y z
N MET A 1 -61.80 22.06 -16.11
CA MET A 1 -62.05 23.41 -16.71
C MET A 1 -60.72 23.98 -17.20
N LYS A 2 -60.66 24.25 -18.53
CA LYS A 2 -59.85 25.25 -19.27
C LYS A 2 -58.31 25.16 -19.11
N THR A 3 -57.62 24.48 -20.04
CA THR A 3 -56.99 25.00 -21.30
C THR A 3 -56.30 26.34 -21.15
N LEU A 4 -55.01 26.36 -21.44
CA LEU A 4 -54.45 27.34 -22.38
C LEU A 4 -53.04 26.92 -22.88
N THR A 5 -53.01 26.61 -24.15
CA THR A 5 -51.90 26.50 -25.09
C THR A 5 -51.18 27.84 -25.25
N ARG A 6 -49.86 27.88 -25.28
CA ARG A 6 -49.13 28.92 -26.04
C ARG A 6 -47.95 28.33 -26.77
N LEU A 7 -48.10 28.26 -28.08
CA LEU A 7 -47.04 28.19 -29.08
C LEU A 7 -46.21 29.52 -29.03
N ALA A 8 -44.93 29.42 -29.14
CA ALA A 8 -44.08 30.51 -29.57
C ALA A 8 -43.01 29.97 -30.51
N PHE A 9 -43.11 30.38 -31.74
CA PHE A 9 -42.17 30.33 -32.86
C PHE A 9 -40.92 31.16 -32.51
N ILE A 10 -39.72 30.68 -32.76
CA ILE A 10 -38.56 31.54 -33.05
C ILE A 10 -37.63 30.81 -34.01
N ALA A 11 -37.63 31.30 -35.19
CA ALA A 11 -36.62 31.60 -36.18
C ALA A 11 -35.26 30.91 -36.14
N GLY A 12 -34.93 30.28 -37.26
CA GLY A 12 -33.63 29.75 -37.60
C GLY A 12 -32.58 30.84 -37.81
N ILE A 13 -31.37 30.57 -37.29
CA ILE A 13 -30.15 31.22 -37.73
C ILE A 13 -29.23 30.12 -38.28
N ALA A 14 -29.12 30.13 -39.62
CA ALA A 14 -28.15 29.32 -40.33
C ALA A 14 -26.77 29.97 -40.14
N LEU A 15 -25.93 29.41 -39.31
CA LEU A 15 -24.49 29.74 -39.24
C LEU A 15 -23.76 28.80 -40.18
N SER A 16 -23.34 29.32 -41.29
CA SER A 16 -22.46 28.68 -42.27
C SER A 16 -21.07 28.55 -41.65
N PHE A 17 -20.72 27.35 -41.17
CA PHE A 17 -19.35 27.04 -40.76
C PHE A 17 -18.52 26.70 -41.99
N ASN A 18 -17.64 27.61 -42.37
CA ASN A 18 -16.55 27.35 -43.30
C ASN A 18 -15.56 26.36 -42.66
N TRP A 19 -15.54 25.15 -43.11
CA TRP A 19 -14.50 24.19 -42.81
C TRP A 19 -13.27 24.55 -43.65
N SER A 20 -12.35 25.27 -43.01
CA SER A 20 -11.01 25.37 -43.52
C SER A 20 -10.30 24.03 -43.25
N LEU A 21 -10.00 23.30 -44.30
CA LEU A 21 -9.11 22.15 -44.29
C LEU A 21 -7.69 22.66 -43.98
N GLY A 22 -7.42 22.85 -42.70
CA GLY A 22 -6.07 23.01 -42.20
C GLY A 22 -5.49 21.61 -41.96
N ASP A 23 -4.43 21.28 -42.69
CA ASP A 23 -3.56 20.12 -42.47
C ASP A 23 -3.10 20.12 -41.00
N ALA A 24 -3.87 19.48 -40.14
CA ALA A 24 -3.43 19.13 -38.82
C ALA A 24 -2.53 17.90 -38.97
N SER A 25 -1.24 18.13 -39.17
CA SER A 25 -0.22 17.14 -38.83
C SER A 25 -0.42 16.72 -37.40
N ALA A 26 -1.19 15.65 -37.23
CA ALA A 26 -1.41 15.03 -35.93
C ALA A 26 -0.05 14.57 -35.40
N THR A 27 0.58 15.43 -34.63
CA THR A 27 1.72 15.07 -33.80
C THR A 27 1.24 13.95 -32.89
N ARG A 28 1.48 12.69 -33.29
CA ARG A 28 1.22 11.53 -32.44
C ARG A 28 1.87 11.83 -31.10
N PRO A 29 1.15 11.71 -29.97
CA PRO A 29 1.78 11.82 -28.67
C PRO A 29 2.92 10.81 -28.67
N VAL A 30 4.14 11.30 -28.59
CA VAL A 30 5.34 10.47 -28.39
C VAL A 30 5.04 9.66 -27.16
N ARG A 31 4.84 8.35 -27.36
CA ARG A 31 4.74 7.37 -26.28
C ARG A 31 6.07 7.48 -25.55
N GLN A 32 6.11 8.23 -24.47
CA GLN A 32 7.30 8.35 -23.64
C GLN A 32 7.64 6.93 -23.21
N THR A 33 8.68 6.38 -23.78
CA THR A 33 9.30 5.15 -23.32
C THR A 33 9.65 5.39 -21.86
N PRO A 34 9.21 4.55 -20.93
CA PRO A 34 9.54 4.73 -19.51
C PRO A 34 11.07 4.85 -19.42
N SER A 35 11.53 5.92 -18.80
CA SER A 35 12.93 6.21 -18.54
C SER A 35 13.56 4.96 -17.91
N SER A 36 14.45 4.29 -18.62
CA SER A 36 15.17 3.10 -18.16
C SER A 36 16.38 3.48 -17.30
N GLY A 37 16.20 4.44 -16.39
CA GLY A 37 17.20 4.69 -15.35
C GLY A 37 17.36 3.47 -14.44
N PRO A 38 18.52 3.30 -13.79
CA PRO A 38 18.72 2.22 -12.83
C PRO A 38 17.65 2.31 -11.73
N LYS A 39 16.97 1.17 -11.47
CA LYS A 39 15.99 1.10 -10.39
C LYS A 39 16.72 1.21 -9.04
N PRO A 40 16.13 1.89 -8.05
CA PRO A 40 16.73 2.02 -6.74
C PRO A 40 16.87 0.68 -6.04
N THR A 41 17.82 0.58 -5.12
CA THR A 41 17.87 -0.52 -4.16
C THR A 41 16.72 -0.37 -3.17
N VAL A 42 15.97 -1.45 -2.95
CA VAL A 42 14.80 -1.48 -2.07
C VAL A 42 15.05 -2.39 -0.88
N TYR A 43 14.81 -1.91 0.30
CA TYR A 43 14.91 -2.65 1.54
C TYR A 43 13.51 -2.88 2.12
N VAL A 44 13.20 -4.12 2.46
CA VAL A 44 11.92 -4.50 3.05
C VAL A 44 12.13 -4.80 4.52
N SER A 45 11.58 -3.97 5.40
CA SER A 45 11.55 -4.25 6.84
C SER A 45 10.45 -5.21 7.19
N ASP A 46 10.65 -6.00 8.25
CA ASP A 46 9.62 -6.85 8.80
C ASP A 46 8.39 -6.03 9.17
N PHE A 47 7.22 -6.57 8.83
CA PHE A 47 5.95 -5.95 9.16
C PHE A 47 5.66 -6.10 10.65
N GLN A 48 5.09 -5.06 11.26
CA GLN A 48 4.74 -5.09 12.67
C GLN A 48 3.41 -5.79 12.88
N ILE A 49 3.36 -6.67 13.88
CA ILE A 49 2.15 -7.32 14.40
C ILE A 49 2.38 -7.60 15.87
N ASP A 50 1.34 -7.53 16.67
CA ASP A 50 1.43 -7.79 18.09
C ASP A 50 0.97 -9.21 18.43
N VAL A 51 1.51 -9.73 19.53
CA VAL A 51 1.09 -11.01 20.10
C VAL A 51 0.65 -10.79 21.54
N LEU A 52 -0.51 -11.31 21.91
CA LEU A 52 -0.98 -11.31 23.27
C LEU A 52 -0.94 -12.74 23.81
N HIS A 53 -0.13 -12.94 24.83
CA HIS A 53 -0.10 -14.19 25.59
C HIS A 53 -1.08 -14.07 26.76
N PRO A 54 -2.23 -14.77 26.73
CA PRO A 54 -3.15 -14.73 27.86
C PRO A 54 -2.47 -15.35 29.10
N PRO A 55 -2.46 -14.66 30.25
CA PRO A 55 -1.86 -15.20 31.45
C PRO A 55 -2.61 -16.45 31.91
N GLY A 56 -1.91 -17.55 32.16
CA GLY A 56 -2.44 -18.73 32.85
C GLY A 56 -3.11 -19.78 31.97
N VAL A 57 -3.07 -19.69 30.65
CA VAL A 57 -3.52 -20.78 29.78
C VAL A 57 -2.39 -21.81 29.65
N SER A 58 -2.46 -22.86 30.49
CA SER A 58 -1.64 -24.07 30.27
C SER A 58 -2.09 -24.67 28.94
N VAL A 59 -1.20 -24.70 27.97
CA VAL A 59 -1.43 -25.28 26.65
C VAL A 59 -1.63 -26.79 26.81
N GLN A 60 -2.88 -27.23 26.93
CA GLN A 60 -3.24 -28.65 27.07
C GLN A 60 -3.30 -29.42 25.73
N LYS A 61 -3.02 -28.75 24.61
CA LYS A 61 -2.90 -29.37 23.28
C LYS A 61 -1.73 -28.74 22.54
N PRO A 62 -1.07 -29.46 21.61
CA PRO A 62 -0.10 -28.89 20.68
C PRO A 62 -0.85 -28.00 19.68
N GLN A 63 -1.32 -26.86 20.15
CA GLN A 63 -1.85 -25.80 19.32
C GLN A 63 -0.65 -24.92 18.97
N GLU A 64 -0.52 -24.56 17.72
CA GLU A 64 0.53 -23.67 17.26
C GLU A 64 0.53 -22.42 18.17
N ASP A 65 1.71 -22.01 18.66
CA ASP A 65 1.85 -20.83 19.50
C ASP A 65 1.42 -19.55 18.70
N PRO A 66 0.67 -18.60 19.29
CA PRO A 66 0.32 -17.32 18.67
C PRO A 66 1.54 -16.59 18.09
N GLN A 67 2.71 -16.69 18.72
CA GLN A 67 3.96 -16.14 18.19
C GLN A 67 4.34 -16.79 16.87
N THR A 68 4.22 -18.12 16.75
CA THR A 68 4.51 -18.85 15.49
C THR A 68 3.60 -18.37 14.35
N LEU A 69 2.32 -18.10 14.63
CA LEU A 69 1.41 -17.55 13.63
C LEU A 69 1.83 -16.13 13.22
N ALA A 70 2.16 -15.26 14.17
CA ALA A 70 2.62 -13.91 13.90
C ALA A 70 3.91 -13.92 13.05
N ASP A 71 4.88 -14.74 13.44
CA ASP A 71 6.15 -14.89 12.72
C ASP A 71 5.94 -15.39 11.29
N ARG A 72 5.02 -16.34 11.08
CA ARG A 72 4.63 -16.83 9.76
C ARG A 72 4.04 -15.73 8.89
N LEU A 73 3.15 -14.91 9.42
CA LEU A 73 2.54 -13.79 8.67
C LEU A 73 3.58 -12.76 8.25
N VAL A 74 4.49 -12.40 9.15
CA VAL A 74 5.60 -11.48 8.89
C VAL A 74 6.56 -12.07 7.85
N GLU A 75 6.92 -13.35 8.00
CA GLU A 75 7.81 -14.05 7.06
C GLU A 75 7.21 -14.11 5.66
N LEU A 76 5.93 -14.51 5.54
CA LEU A 76 5.23 -14.58 4.25
C LEU A 76 5.20 -13.20 3.58
N MET A 77 4.78 -12.14 4.29
CA MET A 77 4.66 -10.80 3.71
C MET A 77 6.02 -10.30 3.24
N SER A 78 7.03 -10.33 4.11
CA SER A 78 8.36 -9.80 3.81
C SER A 78 9.03 -10.57 2.68
N THR A 79 8.96 -11.91 2.69
CA THR A 79 9.56 -12.75 1.65
C THR A 79 8.86 -12.58 0.30
N LYS A 80 7.51 -12.58 0.27
CA LYS A 80 6.78 -12.40 -1.00
C LYS A 80 7.01 -11.03 -1.60
N LEU A 81 7.13 -10.00 -0.76
CA LEU A 81 7.42 -8.65 -1.22
C LEU A 81 8.84 -8.55 -1.82
N VAL A 82 9.87 -9.12 -1.17
CA VAL A 82 11.22 -9.17 -1.73
C VAL A 82 11.25 -9.90 -3.08
N VAL A 83 10.61 -11.07 -3.16
CA VAL A 83 10.53 -11.85 -4.41
C VAL A 83 9.80 -11.07 -5.52
N ALA A 84 8.70 -10.40 -5.19
CA ALA A 84 7.95 -9.60 -6.17
C ALA A 84 8.76 -8.41 -6.68
N LEU A 85 9.48 -7.70 -5.80
CA LEU A 85 10.37 -6.60 -6.15
C LEU A 85 11.52 -7.08 -7.06
N GLN A 86 12.16 -8.19 -6.73
CA GLN A 86 13.23 -8.78 -7.54
C GLN A 86 12.73 -9.17 -8.92
N LYS A 87 11.55 -9.79 -9.02
CA LYS A 87 10.91 -10.10 -10.32
C LYS A 87 10.58 -8.86 -11.13
N ALA A 88 10.26 -7.76 -10.48
CA ALA A 88 10.05 -6.47 -11.13
C ALA A 88 11.37 -5.75 -11.47
N GLY A 89 12.53 -6.35 -11.21
CA GLY A 89 13.86 -5.83 -11.56
C GLY A 89 14.43 -4.82 -10.56
N TYR A 90 13.96 -4.80 -9.32
CA TYR A 90 14.58 -4.04 -8.24
C TYR A 90 15.68 -4.89 -7.58
N SER A 91 16.76 -4.24 -7.12
CA SER A 91 17.68 -4.85 -6.14
C SER A 91 16.97 -4.80 -4.78
N ALA A 92 16.42 -5.92 -4.31
CA ALA A 92 15.60 -5.96 -3.10
C ALA A 92 16.20 -6.90 -2.05
N THR A 93 16.26 -6.43 -0.79
CA THR A 93 16.78 -7.16 0.37
C THR A 93 15.89 -6.94 1.59
N ARG A 94 15.68 -8.00 2.39
CA ARG A 94 14.99 -7.91 3.66
C ARG A 94 15.91 -7.39 4.76
N ILE A 95 15.41 -6.47 5.59
CA ILE A 95 16.05 -6.01 6.81
C ILE A 95 15.25 -6.55 8.00
N ARG A 96 15.85 -7.45 8.76
CA ARG A 96 15.24 -7.98 9.99
C ARG A 96 15.39 -6.99 11.14
N ALA A 97 14.56 -7.14 12.17
CA ALA A 97 14.67 -6.37 13.40
C ALA A 97 16.09 -6.49 13.99
N GLY A 98 16.62 -5.36 14.47
CA GLY A 98 17.98 -5.31 15.06
C GLY A 98 19.13 -5.20 14.04
N VAL A 99 18.87 -5.31 12.74
CA VAL A 99 19.90 -5.07 11.71
C VAL A 99 20.06 -3.57 11.46
N ALA A 100 21.30 -3.11 11.34
CA ALA A 100 21.60 -1.71 11.05
C ALA A 100 20.92 -1.27 9.73
N ARG A 101 20.34 -0.08 9.77
CA ARG A 101 19.68 0.51 8.58
C ARG A 101 20.76 0.98 7.60
N PRO A 102 20.62 0.69 6.29
CA PRO A 102 21.46 1.32 5.27
C PRO A 102 21.25 2.83 5.20
N ASP A 103 22.27 3.56 4.76
CA ASP A 103 22.25 5.03 4.69
C ASP A 103 21.58 5.57 3.42
N SER A 104 21.36 4.71 2.42
CA SER A 104 20.79 5.12 1.12
C SER A 104 19.88 4.04 0.53
N GLY A 105 19.01 4.44 -0.38
CA GLY A 105 18.03 3.58 -1.04
C GLY A 105 16.60 3.87 -0.58
N VAL A 106 15.72 2.95 -0.88
CA VAL A 106 14.29 3.00 -0.54
C VAL A 106 13.96 1.91 0.46
N GLN A 107 13.27 2.24 1.54
CA GLN A 107 12.81 1.28 2.53
C GLN A 107 11.28 1.14 2.45
N ILE A 108 10.79 -0.08 2.35
CA ILE A 108 9.39 -0.43 2.55
C ILE A 108 9.21 -0.87 4.00
N ARG A 109 8.30 -0.22 4.69
CA ARG A 109 7.90 -0.53 6.07
C ARG A 109 6.41 -0.82 6.08
N GLY A 110 5.97 -1.66 7.01
CA GLY A 110 4.56 -1.96 7.11
C GLY A 110 4.13 -2.46 8.49
N LEU A 111 2.83 -2.49 8.69
CA LEU A 111 2.21 -3.13 9.84
C LEU A 111 0.90 -3.80 9.42
N PHE A 112 0.47 -4.77 10.21
CA PHE A 112 -0.87 -5.31 10.13
C PHE A 112 -1.77 -4.55 11.11
N ALA A 113 -2.97 -4.17 10.63
CA ALA A 113 -3.93 -3.40 11.40
C ALA A 113 -5.31 -4.05 11.37
N GLU A 114 -6.06 -3.83 12.42
CA GLU A 114 -7.48 -4.20 12.55
C GLU A 114 -8.30 -2.98 13.01
N VAL A 115 -9.61 -3.00 12.76
CA VAL A 115 -10.52 -1.95 13.22
C VAL A 115 -11.31 -2.53 14.40
N ASP A 116 -11.30 -1.82 15.53
CA ASP A 116 -12.05 -2.24 16.72
C ASP A 116 -13.55 -1.89 16.64
N SER A 117 -14.30 -2.28 17.67
CA SER A 117 -15.75 -2.02 17.75
C SER A 117 -16.12 -0.53 17.83
N GLU A 118 -15.17 0.32 18.20
CA GLU A 118 -15.33 1.78 18.28
C GLU A 118 -14.84 2.47 16.99
N ASN A 119 -14.54 1.67 15.97
CA ASN A 119 -14.05 2.13 14.66
C ASN A 119 -12.66 2.80 14.70
N HIS A 120 -11.83 2.47 15.70
CA HIS A 120 -10.45 2.90 15.75
C HIS A 120 -9.54 1.89 15.04
N TRP A 121 -8.56 2.41 14.34
CA TRP A 121 -7.48 1.59 13.80
C TRP A 121 -6.54 1.19 14.92
N ARG A 122 -6.24 -0.12 14.99
CA ARG A 122 -5.30 -0.69 15.95
C ARG A 122 -4.29 -1.58 15.26
N ARG A 123 -3.09 -1.67 15.79
CA ARG A 123 -2.14 -2.69 15.37
C ARG A 123 -2.75 -4.06 15.64
N ALA A 124 -2.74 -4.94 14.63
CA ALA A 124 -3.36 -6.26 14.72
C ALA A 124 -2.69 -7.10 15.81
N VAL A 125 -3.49 -7.84 16.56
CA VAL A 125 -3.05 -8.68 17.67
C VAL A 125 -3.40 -10.14 17.40
N ILE A 126 -2.41 -11.00 17.43
CA ILE A 126 -2.64 -12.46 17.41
C ILE A 126 -2.86 -12.93 18.84
N ARG A 127 -4.05 -13.47 19.10
CA ARG A 127 -4.46 -13.97 20.43
C ARG A 127 -4.47 -15.49 20.51
N THR A 128 -4.83 -16.12 19.39
CA THR A 128 -4.90 -17.58 19.24
C THR A 128 -4.53 -17.97 17.81
N THR A 129 -4.15 -19.21 17.61
CA THR A 129 -3.81 -19.74 16.28
C THR A 129 -5.02 -20.02 15.41
N THR A 130 -6.22 -20.05 15.99
CA THR A 130 -7.49 -20.20 15.28
C THR A 130 -8.16 -18.85 14.98
N ASP A 131 -7.46 -17.74 15.23
CA ASP A 131 -7.94 -16.41 14.92
C ASP A 131 -7.94 -16.20 13.40
N ASN A 132 -9.13 -16.18 12.81
CA ASN A 132 -9.35 -15.93 11.38
C ASN A 132 -9.88 -14.50 11.12
N GLY A 133 -9.73 -13.61 12.09
CA GLY A 133 -10.19 -12.23 12.02
C GLY A 133 -9.62 -11.49 10.80
N LYS A 134 -10.39 -10.53 10.30
CA LYS A 134 -9.96 -9.65 9.22
C LYS A 134 -8.92 -8.66 9.72
N MET A 135 -7.91 -8.43 8.90
CA MET A 135 -6.90 -7.39 9.14
C MET A 135 -6.52 -6.72 7.82
N GLN A 136 -5.70 -5.71 7.89
CA GLN A 136 -5.20 -4.98 6.73
C GLN A 136 -3.70 -4.80 6.83
N ALA A 137 -2.99 -4.98 5.72
CA ALA A 137 -1.59 -4.61 5.61
C ALA A 137 -1.50 -3.13 5.20
N LEU A 138 -0.87 -2.33 6.04
CA LEU A 138 -0.58 -0.92 5.80
C LEU A 138 0.91 -0.78 5.46
N VAL A 139 1.22 0.00 4.43
CA VAL A 139 2.58 0.08 3.88
C VAL A 139 3.03 1.53 3.68
N VAL A 140 4.29 1.80 4.01
CA VAL A 140 4.96 3.08 3.81
C VAL A 140 6.26 2.86 3.06
N VAL A 141 6.56 3.76 2.14
CA VAL A 141 7.83 3.80 1.41
C VAL A 141 8.62 5.03 1.84
N VAL A 142 9.84 4.83 2.31
CA VAL A 142 10.70 5.87 2.89
C VAL A 142 12.01 5.98 2.11
N ASN A 143 12.47 7.20 1.87
CA ASN A 143 13.83 7.44 1.40
C ASN A 143 14.81 7.34 2.57
N LEU A 144 15.78 6.44 2.51
CA LEU A 144 16.73 6.24 3.60
C LEU A 144 17.68 7.42 3.82
N ALA A 145 17.95 8.21 2.78
CA ALA A 145 18.71 9.45 2.91
C ALA A 145 17.92 10.57 3.61
N LYS A 146 16.58 10.43 3.71
CA LYS A 146 15.67 11.36 4.38
C LYS A 146 14.60 10.56 5.15
N PRO A 147 14.96 9.87 6.23
CA PRO A 147 14.09 8.88 6.86
C PRO A 147 12.82 9.49 7.50
N ASP A 148 12.83 10.77 7.79
CA ASP A 148 11.69 11.49 8.37
C ASP A 148 10.64 11.88 7.33
N GLN A 149 10.94 11.67 6.05
CA GLN A 149 10.04 11.99 4.94
C GLN A 149 9.68 10.72 4.17
N ALA A 150 8.42 10.32 4.20
CA ALA A 150 7.92 9.24 3.35
C ALA A 150 7.91 9.70 1.88
N LEU A 151 8.42 8.83 0.98
CA LEU A 151 8.32 9.05 -0.46
C LEU A 151 6.92 8.75 -0.98
N TYR A 152 6.35 7.66 -0.48
CA TYR A 152 5.03 7.19 -0.83
C TYR A 152 4.39 6.54 0.38
N GLU A 153 3.28 7.06 0.80
CA GLU A 153 2.55 6.60 1.98
C GLU A 153 1.30 5.86 1.55
N ILE A 154 1.29 4.54 1.71
CA ILE A 154 0.09 3.70 1.53
C ILE A 154 -0.75 3.75 2.80
N ALA A 155 -0.07 3.87 3.94
CA ALA A 155 -0.68 4.18 5.23
C ALA A 155 0.33 4.86 6.15
N ASN A 156 -0.17 5.72 7.02
CA ASN A 156 0.64 6.34 8.05
C ASN A 156 0.94 5.33 9.16
N LEU A 157 2.22 5.07 9.43
CA LEU A 157 2.62 4.19 10.52
C LEU A 157 2.61 4.96 11.84
N PRO A 158 2.14 4.36 12.94
CA PRO A 158 2.18 4.97 14.26
C PRO A 158 3.63 5.18 14.71
N GLY A 159 3.82 6.07 15.66
CA GLY A 159 5.03 6.15 16.45
C GLY A 159 5.30 4.86 17.25
N ASN A 160 6.38 4.88 18.04
CA ASN A 160 6.76 3.74 18.89
C ASN A 160 5.77 3.58 20.06
N GLU A 161 4.62 2.97 19.82
CA GLU A 161 3.74 2.51 20.90
C GLU A 161 4.01 1.02 21.15
N ASP A 162 4.52 0.70 22.32
CA ASP A 162 4.97 -0.65 22.70
C ASP A 162 3.82 -1.57 23.18
N LYS A 163 2.59 -1.04 23.30
CA LYS A 163 1.46 -1.82 23.82
C LYS A 163 0.81 -2.65 22.72
N PRO A 164 0.54 -3.95 22.97
CA PRO A 164 -0.22 -4.77 22.04
C PRO A 164 -1.58 -4.15 21.70
N GLY A 165 -1.92 -4.09 20.40
CA GLY A 165 -3.16 -3.50 19.93
C GLY A 165 -3.23 -1.98 20.04
N ALA A 166 -2.09 -1.30 20.08
CA ALA A 166 -2.02 0.16 20.15
C ALA A 166 -2.87 0.83 19.06
N VAL A 167 -3.49 1.95 19.40
CA VAL A 167 -4.29 2.75 18.46
C VAL A 167 -3.37 3.37 17.41
N ILE A 168 -3.78 3.28 16.16
CA ILE A 168 -3.09 3.85 15.02
C ILE A 168 -3.79 5.13 14.59
N THR A 169 -3.06 6.23 14.53
CA THR A 169 -3.56 7.48 13.96
C THR A 169 -3.13 7.56 12.50
N LEU A 170 -4.09 7.55 11.59
CA LEU A 170 -3.84 7.71 10.16
C LEU A 170 -3.87 9.19 9.77
N SER A 171 -2.94 9.60 8.90
CA SER A 171 -2.95 10.96 8.38
C SER A 171 -4.15 11.18 7.46
N PRO A 172 -4.98 12.22 7.67
CA PRO A 172 -6.12 12.50 6.81
C PRO A 172 -5.71 13.04 5.43
N TYR A 173 -4.45 13.43 5.26
CA TYR A 173 -3.94 14.07 4.03
C TYR A 173 -3.25 13.10 3.07
N VAL A 174 -3.11 11.85 3.44
CA VAL A 174 -2.41 10.84 2.62
C VAL A 174 -3.42 9.83 2.09
N PRO A 175 -3.44 9.56 0.78
CA PRO A 175 -4.28 8.51 0.21
C PRO A 175 -3.95 7.15 0.82
N LEU A 176 -4.90 6.57 1.51
CA LEU A 176 -4.71 5.31 2.20
C LEU A 176 -5.06 4.14 1.26
N THR A 177 -4.06 3.41 0.81
CA THR A 177 -4.29 2.12 0.15
C THR A 177 -4.22 1.00 1.19
N LYS A 178 -5.27 0.19 1.22
CA LYS A 178 -5.44 -0.89 2.18
C LYS A 178 -5.41 -2.22 1.44
N TYR A 179 -4.66 -3.17 1.96
CA TYR A 179 -4.63 -4.53 1.46
C TYR A 179 -5.30 -5.44 2.48
N GLU A 180 -6.56 -5.81 2.20
CA GLU A 180 -7.33 -6.68 3.08
C GLU A 180 -6.81 -8.12 3.03
N LEU A 181 -6.76 -8.74 4.21
CA LEU A 181 -6.43 -10.15 4.38
C LEU A 181 -7.04 -10.67 5.70
N SER A 182 -7.01 -11.98 5.89
CA SER A 182 -7.35 -12.59 7.19
C SER A 182 -6.10 -13.10 7.90
N LYS A 183 -6.18 -13.33 9.20
CA LYS A 183 -5.06 -13.84 10.00
C LYS A 183 -4.66 -15.27 9.62
N ASP A 184 -5.58 -16.03 9.01
CA ASP A 184 -5.34 -17.36 8.44
C ASP A 184 -4.96 -17.33 6.96
N ALA A 185 -4.66 -16.14 6.40
CA ALA A 185 -4.34 -15.98 4.99
C ALA A 185 -3.19 -16.91 4.55
N ASN A 186 -3.38 -17.49 3.38
CA ASN A 186 -2.39 -18.36 2.76
C ASN A 186 -1.35 -17.58 1.92
N GLU A 187 -0.37 -18.31 1.41
CA GLU A 187 0.73 -17.76 0.61
C GLU A 187 0.27 -16.96 -0.63
N ASP A 188 -0.80 -17.38 -1.30
CA ASP A 188 -1.27 -16.73 -2.53
C ASP A 188 -1.87 -15.34 -2.25
N VAL A 189 -2.50 -15.15 -1.11
CA VAL A 189 -2.99 -13.83 -0.68
C VAL A 189 -1.80 -12.87 -0.51
N PHE A 190 -0.74 -13.29 0.18
CA PHE A 190 0.47 -12.47 0.36
C PHE A 190 1.19 -12.17 -0.95
N LYS A 191 1.24 -13.13 -1.87
CA LYS A 191 1.78 -12.94 -3.21
C LYS A 191 0.97 -11.89 -4.00
N GLY A 192 -0.36 -11.94 -3.91
CA GLY A 192 -1.25 -10.97 -4.53
C GLY A 192 -1.07 -9.56 -3.95
N ILE A 193 -0.94 -9.42 -2.63
CA ILE A 193 -0.67 -8.15 -1.96
C ILE A 193 0.70 -7.60 -2.38
N ALA A 194 1.75 -8.43 -2.35
CA ALA A 194 3.10 -8.03 -2.73
C ALA A 194 3.15 -7.51 -4.18
N ALA A 195 2.45 -8.17 -5.12
CA ALA A 195 2.36 -7.71 -6.49
C ALA A 195 1.70 -6.33 -6.61
N ARG A 196 0.64 -6.07 -5.85
CA ARG A 196 -0.02 -4.74 -5.82
C ARG A 196 0.88 -3.66 -5.25
N VAL A 197 1.57 -3.93 -4.13
CA VAL A 197 2.54 -2.99 -3.54
C VAL A 197 3.63 -2.61 -4.55
N VAL A 198 4.15 -3.59 -5.30
CA VAL A 198 5.17 -3.34 -6.33
C VAL A 198 4.63 -2.50 -7.48
N ASN A 199 3.39 -2.73 -7.91
CA ASN A 199 2.75 -1.93 -8.96
C ASN A 199 2.52 -0.48 -8.49
N ASP A 200 2.01 -0.29 -7.27
CA ASP A 200 1.79 1.04 -6.69
C ASP A 200 3.12 1.81 -6.55
N LEU A 201 4.18 1.14 -6.12
CA LEU A 201 5.53 1.71 -6.07
C LEU A 201 6.02 2.10 -7.48
N ALA A 202 5.87 1.22 -8.46
CA ALA A 202 6.31 1.49 -9.83
C ALA A 202 5.58 2.69 -10.45
N GLU A 203 4.26 2.78 -10.25
CA GLU A 203 3.47 3.92 -10.70
C GLU A 203 3.90 5.22 -10.02
N PHE A 204 4.14 5.19 -8.71
CA PHE A 204 4.63 6.34 -7.98
C PHE A 204 5.96 6.85 -8.53
N LEU A 205 6.92 5.94 -8.74
CA LEU A 205 8.24 6.28 -9.26
C LEU A 205 8.19 6.82 -10.69
N GLN A 206 7.28 6.31 -11.53
CA GLN A 206 7.06 6.83 -12.88
C GLN A 206 6.52 8.27 -12.87
N ARG A 207 5.61 8.58 -11.93
CA ARG A 207 5.03 9.92 -11.80
C ARG A 207 5.97 10.92 -11.12
N ASN A 208 6.94 10.41 -10.36
CA ASN A 208 7.86 11.22 -9.54
C ASN A 208 9.32 10.78 -9.74
N PRO A 209 9.89 10.96 -10.94
CA PRO A 209 11.24 10.48 -11.27
C PRO A 209 12.33 11.12 -10.40
N PHE A 210 12.06 12.27 -9.79
CA PHE A 210 12.99 12.99 -8.90
C PHE A 210 12.86 12.61 -7.42
N ALA A 211 11.93 11.74 -7.07
CA ALA A 211 11.69 11.37 -5.67
C ALA A 211 12.80 10.48 -5.08
N ILE A 212 13.69 9.95 -5.93
CA ILE A 212 14.78 9.07 -5.51
C ILE A 212 16.11 9.78 -5.76
N PRO A 213 16.97 9.97 -4.72
CA PRO A 213 18.35 10.39 -4.93
C PRO A 213 19.08 9.34 -5.77
N GLN A 214 19.77 9.78 -6.78
CA GLN A 214 20.71 8.96 -7.55
C GLN A 214 21.97 8.73 -6.74
#